data_5a5b7cf73f0c7eb2f5839a7c7c8dccd0
#
_entry.id   5a5b7cf73f0c7eb2f5839a7c7c8dccd0
#
_cell.length_a   1.000
_cell.length_b   1.000
_cell.length_c   1.000
_cell.angle_alpha   90.00
_cell.angle_beta   90.00
_cell.angle_gamma   90.00
#
_symmetry.space_group_name_H-M   'P 1'
#
loop_
_entity.id
_entity.type
_entity.pdbx_description
1 polymer ?
#
loop_
_entity_poly.entity_id
_entity_poly.type
_entity_poly.pdbx_seq_one_letter_code
_entity_poly.pdbx_strand_id
1 'polypeptide(L)'
;MTELLPRKLRADAEDNRERILAAARTLFAQAGLTVPMRDIAREAGVGPATLYRRFPTKQDLATAAFAEQERACRQIVEDGLAADDPWDGFCLVIGRICELHARNRGFTDAFLATYPEAVDNKASRELTLKSVGVLARRAKARGKLRKDFALADLVIMLTAHRGLHASTPAARLAASRRFAALTVQAFRAHA
;
A
#
# COMPACT_ATOMS: atom_id res chain seq x y z
N MET A 1 18.56 37.31 5.81
CA MET A 1 18.70 36.07 6.61
C MET A 1 17.38 35.53 7.16
N THR A 2 16.23 35.74 6.50
CA THR A 2 14.89 35.49 7.10
C THR A 2 14.07 34.41 6.38
N GLU A 3 14.57 33.77 5.33
CA GLU A 3 13.80 32.77 4.53
C GLU A 3 14.00 31.28 4.97
N LEU A 4 14.98 30.99 5.80
CA LEU A 4 15.29 29.62 6.24
C LEU A 4 14.34 29.08 7.33
N LEU A 5 13.77 29.95 8.17
CA LEU A 5 12.85 29.58 9.26
C LEU A 5 11.53 28.98 8.78
N PRO A 6 10.82 29.56 7.76
CA PRO A 6 9.55 29.00 7.29
C PRO A 6 9.71 27.62 6.59
N ARG A 7 10.86 27.41 5.93
CA ARG A 7 11.15 26.13 5.23
C ARG A 7 11.43 24.99 6.21
N LYS A 8 12.17 25.28 7.29
CA LYS A 8 12.47 24.30 8.35
C LYS A 8 11.19 23.90 9.09
N LEU A 9 10.34 24.85 9.45
CA LEU A 9 9.06 24.58 10.12
C LEU A 9 8.09 23.76 9.25
N ARG A 10 8.11 23.94 7.93
CA ARG A 10 7.31 23.12 7.01
C ARG A 10 7.88 21.70 6.89
N ALA A 11 9.19 21.53 6.82
CA ALA A 11 9.85 20.23 6.81
C ALA A 11 9.57 19.45 8.11
N ASP A 12 9.72 20.10 9.27
CA ASP A 12 9.42 19.50 10.57
C ASP A 12 7.94 19.11 10.71
N ALA A 13 7.03 19.89 10.10
CA ALA A 13 5.60 19.61 10.11
C ALA A 13 5.24 18.42 9.22
N GLU A 14 5.90 18.26 8.06
CA GLU A 14 5.69 17.13 7.17
C GLU A 14 6.29 15.85 7.77
N ASP A 15 7.49 15.92 8.34
CA ASP A 15 8.12 14.80 9.05
C ASP A 15 7.24 14.30 10.21
N ASN A 16 6.69 15.22 11.00
CA ASN A 16 5.73 14.88 12.06
C ASN A 16 4.47 14.20 11.52
N ARG A 17 3.96 14.66 10.36
CA ARG A 17 2.80 14.05 9.71
C ARG A 17 3.08 12.62 9.29
N GLU A 18 4.20 12.39 8.63
CA GLU A 18 4.61 11.05 8.18
C GLU A 18 4.80 10.08 9.35
N ARG A 19 5.45 10.53 10.44
CA ARG A 19 5.62 9.72 11.66
C ARG A 19 4.28 9.36 12.30
N ILE A 20 3.34 10.31 12.38
CA ILE A 20 1.98 10.04 12.90
C ILE A 20 1.27 9.00 12.02
N LEU A 21 1.32 9.12 10.70
CA LEU A 21 0.67 8.19 9.78
C LEU A 21 1.31 6.79 9.83
N ALA A 22 2.63 6.71 9.96
CA ALA A 22 3.35 5.44 10.11
C ALA A 22 2.97 4.72 11.42
N ALA A 23 2.97 5.44 12.55
CA ALA A 23 2.55 4.94 13.85
C ALA A 23 1.08 4.48 13.83
N ALA A 24 0.20 5.27 13.23
CA ALA A 24 -1.22 4.94 13.08
C ALA A 24 -1.41 3.63 12.30
N ARG A 25 -0.76 3.48 11.14
CA ARG A 25 -0.84 2.25 10.34
C ARG A 25 -0.38 1.03 11.12
N THR A 26 0.74 1.13 11.83
CA THR A 26 1.28 0.04 12.65
C THR A 26 0.31 -0.38 13.74
N LEU A 27 -0.18 0.56 14.54
CA LEU A 27 -1.07 0.29 15.66
C LEU A 27 -2.46 -0.16 15.20
N PHE A 28 -3.01 0.43 14.14
CA PHE A 28 -4.27 0.00 13.56
C PHE A 28 -4.19 -1.41 12.94
N ALA A 29 -3.04 -1.79 12.36
CA ALA A 29 -2.83 -3.13 11.85
C ALA A 29 -2.74 -4.19 12.97
N GLN A 30 -2.27 -3.81 14.16
CA GLN A 30 -2.08 -4.71 15.31
C GLN A 30 -3.34 -4.85 16.15
N ALA A 31 -4.02 -3.74 16.44
CA ALA A 31 -5.09 -3.66 17.43
C ALA A 31 -6.42 -3.05 16.90
N GLY A 32 -6.51 -2.85 15.58
CA GLY A 32 -7.68 -2.25 14.95
C GLY A 32 -7.83 -0.75 15.23
N LEU A 33 -8.97 -0.18 14.81
CA LEU A 33 -9.23 1.26 14.96
C LEU A 33 -9.62 1.69 16.38
N THR A 34 -9.69 0.76 17.34
CA THR A 34 -10.01 1.07 18.74
C THR A 34 -8.85 1.73 19.49
N VAL A 35 -7.61 1.64 18.98
CA VAL A 35 -6.40 2.23 19.56
C VAL A 35 -6.63 3.70 19.92
N PRO A 36 -6.31 4.13 21.16
CA PRO A 36 -6.44 5.53 21.57
C PRO A 36 -5.47 6.45 20.82
N MET A 37 -5.92 7.66 20.49
CA MET A 37 -5.10 8.67 19.79
C MET A 37 -3.81 9.02 20.58
N ARG A 38 -3.86 9.01 21.92
CA ARG A 38 -2.70 9.23 22.78
C ARG A 38 -1.58 8.19 22.58
N ASP A 39 -1.98 6.94 22.31
CA ASP A 39 -1.01 5.85 22.12
C ASP A 39 -0.33 6.00 20.74
N ILE A 40 -1.09 6.48 19.74
CA ILE A 40 -0.53 6.83 18.43
C ILE A 40 0.44 8.00 18.54
N ALA A 41 0.10 9.05 19.32
CA ALA A 41 1.00 10.18 19.54
C ALA A 41 2.31 9.75 20.20
N ARG A 42 2.23 8.85 21.20
CA ARG A 42 3.39 8.30 21.90
C ARG A 42 4.27 7.49 20.94
N GLU A 43 3.69 6.62 20.14
CA GLU A 43 4.40 5.81 19.14
C GLU A 43 5.06 6.68 18.05
N ALA A 44 4.38 7.74 17.64
CA ALA A 44 4.92 8.72 16.68
C ALA A 44 5.99 9.65 17.25
N GLY A 45 6.21 9.64 18.57
CA GLY A 45 7.14 10.57 19.24
C GLY A 45 6.70 12.03 19.13
N VAL A 46 5.36 12.29 19.15
CA VAL A 46 4.81 13.65 19.10
C VAL A 46 3.91 13.91 20.29
N GLY A 47 3.75 15.18 20.66
CA GLY A 47 2.79 15.58 21.70
C GLY A 47 1.34 15.36 21.26
N PRO A 48 0.41 14.98 22.15
CA PRO A 48 -1.01 14.82 21.83
C PRO A 48 -1.61 16.06 21.16
N ALA A 49 -1.28 17.26 21.62
CA ALA A 49 -1.74 18.52 21.03
C ALA A 49 -1.31 18.67 19.56
N THR A 50 -0.10 18.21 19.21
CA THR A 50 0.41 18.21 17.82
C THR A 50 -0.39 17.25 16.96
N LEU A 51 -0.70 16.07 17.47
CA LEU A 51 -1.52 15.07 16.77
C LEU A 51 -2.94 15.60 16.54
N TYR A 52 -3.64 16.08 17.58
CA TYR A 52 -5.01 16.59 17.45
C TYR A 52 -5.12 17.84 16.57
N ARG A 53 -4.11 18.71 16.57
CA ARG A 53 -4.06 19.84 15.64
C ARG A 53 -3.99 19.41 14.18
N ARG A 54 -3.36 18.28 13.89
CA ARG A 54 -3.18 17.74 12.53
C ARG A 54 -4.33 16.84 12.11
N PHE A 55 -4.82 16.03 13.03
CA PHE A 55 -5.91 15.07 12.85
C PHE A 55 -6.91 15.24 13.99
N PRO A 56 -7.91 16.13 13.83
CA PRO A 56 -8.89 16.42 14.89
C PRO A 56 -9.65 15.19 15.36
N THR A 57 -9.93 14.24 14.45
CA THR A 57 -10.63 13.00 14.77
C THR A 57 -9.79 11.77 14.39
N LYS A 58 -10.14 10.64 15.00
CA LYS A 58 -9.56 9.34 14.63
C LYS A 58 -9.91 8.96 13.19
N GLN A 59 -11.09 9.33 12.72
CA GLN A 59 -11.53 9.12 11.34
C GLN A 59 -10.63 9.86 10.35
N ASP A 60 -10.31 11.14 10.62
CA ASP A 60 -9.40 11.92 9.78
C ASP A 60 -8.03 11.25 9.67
N LEU A 61 -7.50 10.77 10.81
CA LEU A 61 -6.23 10.06 10.85
C LEU A 61 -6.29 8.75 10.07
N ALA A 62 -7.34 7.94 10.27
CA ALA A 62 -7.49 6.66 9.59
C ALA A 62 -7.66 6.86 8.07
N THR A 63 -8.45 7.83 7.64
CA THR A 63 -8.65 8.18 6.23
C THR A 63 -7.33 8.65 5.59
N ALA A 64 -6.57 9.50 6.27
CA ALA A 64 -5.28 9.95 5.78
C ALA A 64 -4.26 8.81 5.69
N ALA A 65 -4.24 7.89 6.67
CA ALA A 65 -3.37 6.72 6.65
C ALA A 65 -3.74 5.74 5.53
N PHE A 66 -5.02 5.60 5.19
CA PHE A 66 -5.50 4.81 4.08
C PHE A 66 -5.12 5.43 2.72
N ALA A 67 -5.31 6.74 2.57
CA ALA A 67 -4.91 7.47 1.36
C ALA A 67 -3.39 7.38 1.09
N GLU A 68 -2.57 7.33 2.16
CA GLU A 68 -1.12 7.09 2.03
C GLU A 68 -0.81 5.69 1.49
N GLN A 69 -1.51 4.67 1.96
CA GLN A 69 -1.37 3.31 1.44
C GLN A 69 -1.72 3.23 -0.04
N GLU A 70 -2.75 3.96 -0.48
CA GLU A 70 -3.12 4.02 -1.89
C GLU A 70 -2.08 4.75 -2.75
N ARG A 71 -1.50 5.83 -2.22
CA ARG A 71 -0.36 6.49 -2.87
C ARG A 71 0.82 5.54 -3.04
N ALA A 72 1.16 4.77 -2.00
CA ALA A 72 2.21 3.76 -2.07
C ALA A 72 1.90 2.69 -3.15
N CYS A 73 0.64 2.26 -3.29
CA CYS A 73 0.21 1.37 -4.37
C CYS A 73 0.46 1.98 -5.77
N ARG A 74 0.08 3.24 -5.98
CA ARG A 74 0.31 3.93 -7.25
C ARG A 74 1.80 4.07 -7.56
N GLN A 75 2.60 4.48 -6.58
CA GLN A 75 4.05 4.62 -6.75
C GLN A 75 4.71 3.31 -7.16
N ILE A 76 4.31 2.18 -6.57
CA ILE A 76 4.81 0.85 -6.97
C ILE A 76 4.52 0.57 -8.45
N VAL A 77 3.34 0.96 -8.94
CA VAL A 77 3.00 0.77 -10.35
C VAL A 77 3.78 1.70 -11.27
N GLU A 78 4.00 2.95 -10.85
CA GLU A 78 4.83 3.92 -11.57
C GLU A 78 6.29 3.44 -11.66
N ASP A 79 6.86 2.94 -10.56
CA ASP A 79 8.20 2.33 -10.52
C ASP A 79 8.29 1.17 -11.52
N GLY A 80 7.25 0.30 -11.56
CA GLY A 80 7.19 -0.80 -12.50
C GLY A 80 7.10 -0.36 -13.95
N LEU A 81 6.35 0.71 -14.24
CA LEU A 81 6.23 1.29 -15.59
C LEU A 81 7.55 1.94 -16.07
N ALA A 82 8.35 2.45 -15.13
CA ALA A 82 9.64 3.07 -15.37
C ALA A 82 10.79 2.05 -15.53
N ALA A 83 10.56 0.77 -15.23
CA ALA A 83 11.58 -0.26 -15.38
C ALA A 83 11.97 -0.45 -16.85
N ASP A 84 13.26 -0.65 -17.13
CA ASP A 84 13.81 -0.85 -18.49
C ASP A 84 13.23 -2.10 -19.15
N ASP A 85 13.12 -3.21 -18.41
CA ASP A 85 12.44 -4.42 -18.86
C ASP A 85 11.00 -4.48 -18.31
N PRO A 86 9.99 -4.53 -19.21
CA PRO A 86 8.57 -4.56 -18.78
C PRO A 86 8.20 -5.80 -17.96
N TRP A 87 8.89 -6.93 -18.14
CA TRP A 87 8.66 -8.13 -17.35
C TRP A 87 9.18 -7.97 -15.93
N ASP A 88 10.37 -7.40 -15.77
CA ASP A 88 10.94 -7.11 -14.46
C ASP A 88 10.09 -6.08 -13.73
N GLY A 89 9.60 -5.04 -14.42
CA GLY A 89 8.62 -4.10 -13.89
C GLY A 89 7.32 -4.78 -13.44
N PHE A 90 6.81 -5.73 -14.21
CA PHE A 90 5.61 -6.48 -13.85
C PHE A 90 5.83 -7.36 -12.61
N CYS A 91 6.97 -8.03 -12.53
CA CYS A 91 7.37 -8.83 -11.36
C CYS A 91 7.53 -7.96 -10.10
N LEU A 92 8.15 -6.79 -10.24
CA LEU A 92 8.30 -5.80 -9.17
C LEU A 92 6.94 -5.37 -8.63
N VAL A 93 6.00 -5.00 -9.51
CA VAL A 93 4.65 -4.59 -9.12
C VAL A 93 3.95 -5.69 -8.33
N ILE A 94 3.94 -6.94 -8.81
CA ILE A 94 3.32 -8.07 -8.11
C ILE A 94 3.95 -8.25 -6.73
N GLY A 95 5.27 -8.31 -6.65
CA GLY A 95 5.99 -8.54 -5.41
C GLY A 95 5.73 -7.46 -4.37
N ARG A 96 5.91 -6.19 -4.75
CA ARG A 96 5.75 -5.05 -3.83
C ARG A 96 4.31 -4.81 -3.39
N ILE A 97 3.32 -5.01 -4.29
CA ILE A 97 1.90 -4.90 -3.90
C ILE A 97 1.52 -5.99 -2.91
N CYS A 98 1.95 -7.23 -3.13
CA CYS A 98 1.72 -8.32 -2.18
C CYS A 98 2.35 -8.02 -0.81
N GLU A 99 3.58 -7.51 -0.76
CA GLU A 99 4.22 -7.10 0.49
C GLU A 99 3.48 -5.96 1.19
N LEU A 100 3.08 -4.93 0.44
CA LEU A 100 2.32 -3.79 0.97
C LEU A 100 1.00 -4.25 1.61
N HIS A 101 0.27 -5.14 0.93
CA HIS A 101 -0.98 -5.70 1.45
C HIS A 101 -0.73 -6.58 2.69
N ALA A 102 0.33 -7.41 2.68
CA ALA A 102 0.67 -8.26 3.84
C ALA A 102 1.01 -7.43 5.09
N ARG A 103 1.71 -6.30 4.92
CA ARG A 103 2.07 -5.39 6.03
C ARG A 103 0.87 -4.64 6.59
N ASN A 104 -0.07 -4.23 5.73
CA ASN A 104 -1.17 -3.34 6.10
C ASN A 104 -2.53 -4.05 6.25
N ARG A 105 -2.58 -5.39 6.17
CA ARG A 105 -3.83 -6.15 6.14
C ARG A 105 -4.79 -5.81 7.28
N GLY A 106 -4.32 -5.89 8.51
CA GLY A 106 -5.17 -5.64 9.69
C GLY A 106 -5.77 -4.23 9.68
N PHE A 107 -4.97 -3.23 9.27
CA PHE A 107 -5.45 -1.86 9.11
C PHE A 107 -6.49 -1.75 7.99
N THR A 108 -6.20 -2.33 6.82
CA THR A 108 -7.11 -2.29 5.66
C THR A 108 -8.47 -2.92 6.01
N ASP A 109 -8.47 -4.11 6.60
CA ASP A 109 -9.69 -4.82 6.97
C ASP A 109 -10.50 -4.05 8.02
N ALA A 110 -9.84 -3.50 9.05
CA ALA A 110 -10.47 -2.69 10.08
C ALA A 110 -11.03 -1.37 9.52
N PHE A 111 -10.30 -0.71 8.63
CA PHE A 111 -10.74 0.54 8.00
C PHE A 111 -11.98 0.33 7.12
N LEU A 112 -11.97 -0.68 6.25
CA LEU A 112 -13.08 -0.99 5.37
C LEU A 112 -14.35 -1.43 6.14
N ALA A 113 -14.17 -2.15 7.25
CA ALA A 113 -15.28 -2.54 8.11
C ALA A 113 -15.93 -1.37 8.86
N THR A 114 -15.11 -0.36 9.24
CA THR A 114 -15.58 0.77 10.05
C THR A 114 -16.07 1.95 9.20
N TYR A 115 -15.46 2.18 8.05
CA TYR A 115 -15.73 3.32 7.16
C TYR A 115 -15.98 2.86 5.72
N PRO A 116 -17.01 2.06 5.45
CA PRO A 116 -17.29 1.55 4.10
C PRO A 116 -17.52 2.66 3.08
N GLU A 117 -18.14 3.77 3.50
CA GLU A 117 -18.41 4.95 2.66
C GLU A 117 -17.14 5.75 2.29
N ALA A 118 -16.07 5.62 3.08
CA ALA A 118 -14.82 6.35 2.82
C ALA A 118 -14.02 5.78 1.63
N VAL A 119 -14.49 4.68 1.04
CA VAL A 119 -13.79 3.93 -0.02
C VAL A 119 -14.44 4.10 -1.39
N ASP A 120 -14.97 5.26 -1.69
CA ASP A 120 -15.35 5.56 -3.08
C ASP A 120 -14.10 5.85 -3.94
N ASN A 121 -13.21 4.84 -3.98
CA ASN A 121 -11.95 4.87 -4.72
C ASN A 121 -11.99 4.04 -6.01
N LYS A 122 -13.19 3.78 -6.53
CA LYS A 122 -13.35 3.02 -7.77
C LYS A 122 -12.51 3.60 -8.91
N ALA A 123 -12.56 4.92 -9.08
CA ALA A 123 -11.79 5.61 -10.12
C ALA A 123 -10.27 5.44 -9.94
N SER A 124 -9.74 5.57 -8.72
CA SER A 124 -8.30 5.39 -8.42
C SER A 124 -7.85 3.95 -8.67
N ARG A 125 -8.67 2.97 -8.27
CA ARG A 125 -8.40 1.54 -8.52
C ARG A 125 -8.43 1.21 -10.02
N GLU A 126 -9.38 1.75 -10.76
CA GLU A 126 -9.47 1.58 -12.21
C GLU A 126 -8.25 2.17 -12.93
N LEU A 127 -7.79 3.36 -12.54
CA LEU A 127 -6.58 3.97 -13.08
C LEU A 127 -5.34 3.10 -12.81
N THR A 128 -5.19 2.60 -11.59
CA THR A 128 -4.09 1.71 -11.21
C THR A 128 -4.12 0.43 -12.04
N LEU A 129 -5.29 -0.20 -12.20
CA LEU A 129 -5.45 -1.39 -13.04
C LEU A 129 -5.16 -1.13 -14.52
N LYS A 130 -5.58 0.03 -15.05
CA LYS A 130 -5.24 0.44 -16.43
C LYS A 130 -3.72 0.56 -16.62
N SER A 131 -3.02 1.14 -15.65
CA SER A 131 -1.56 1.27 -15.66
C SER A 131 -0.86 -0.09 -15.64
N VAL A 132 -1.31 -1.01 -14.79
CA VAL A 132 -0.81 -2.40 -14.79
C VAL A 132 -1.13 -3.10 -16.12
N GLY A 133 -2.28 -2.79 -16.74
CA GLY A 133 -2.64 -3.29 -18.08
C GLY A 133 -1.68 -2.83 -19.17
N VAL A 134 -1.16 -1.60 -19.09
CA VAL A 134 -0.11 -1.12 -20.00
C VAL A 134 1.16 -1.95 -19.83
N LEU A 135 1.59 -2.15 -18.58
CA LEU A 135 2.79 -2.93 -18.27
C LEU A 135 2.66 -4.39 -18.75
N ALA A 136 1.51 -5.01 -18.51
CA ALA A 136 1.22 -6.37 -18.95
C ALA A 136 1.26 -6.49 -20.50
N ARG A 137 0.71 -5.53 -21.23
CA ARG A 137 0.80 -5.51 -22.70
C ARG A 137 2.26 -5.42 -23.18
N ARG A 138 3.07 -4.57 -22.56
CA ARG A 138 4.51 -4.45 -22.88
C ARG A 138 5.26 -5.76 -22.60
N ALA A 139 4.98 -6.42 -21.48
CA ALA A 139 5.59 -7.70 -21.11
C ALA A 139 5.17 -8.85 -22.05
N LYS A 140 3.91 -8.86 -22.51
CA LYS A 140 3.43 -9.77 -23.57
C LYS A 140 4.15 -9.55 -24.90
N ALA A 141 4.32 -8.30 -25.32
CA ALA A 141 5.03 -7.96 -26.54
C ALA A 141 6.49 -8.43 -26.54
N ARG A 142 7.11 -8.52 -25.35
CA ARG A 142 8.45 -9.12 -25.16
C ARG A 142 8.44 -10.63 -25.06
N GLY A 143 7.28 -11.29 -25.16
CA GLY A 143 7.15 -12.74 -25.06
C GLY A 143 7.44 -13.31 -23.65
N LYS A 144 7.46 -12.49 -22.61
CA LYS A 144 7.76 -12.91 -21.24
C LYS A 144 6.52 -13.21 -20.39
N LEU A 145 5.41 -12.51 -20.66
CA LEU A 145 4.11 -12.77 -20.04
C LEU A 145 3.28 -13.66 -20.97
N ARG A 146 2.60 -14.67 -20.43
CA ARG A 146 1.76 -15.59 -21.20
C ARG A 146 0.70 -14.83 -22.01
N LYS A 147 0.41 -15.31 -23.24
CA LYS A 147 -0.46 -14.60 -24.20
C LYS A 147 -1.91 -14.48 -23.72
N ASP A 148 -2.40 -15.49 -23.03
CA ASP A 148 -3.76 -15.60 -22.50
C ASP A 148 -3.97 -14.86 -21.17
N PHE A 149 -2.91 -14.30 -20.53
CA PHE A 149 -3.04 -13.49 -19.32
C PHE A 149 -4.09 -12.39 -19.48
N ALA A 150 -5.02 -12.27 -18.54
CA ALA A 150 -5.98 -11.19 -18.45
C ALA A 150 -5.81 -10.40 -17.14
N LEU A 151 -6.24 -9.14 -17.09
CA LEU A 151 -6.23 -8.37 -15.83
C LEU A 151 -7.09 -9.03 -14.75
N ALA A 152 -8.10 -9.81 -15.15
CA ALA A 152 -8.90 -10.61 -14.23
C ALA A 152 -8.04 -11.62 -13.44
N ASP A 153 -6.99 -12.19 -14.05
CA ASP A 153 -6.07 -13.12 -13.37
C ASP A 153 -5.33 -12.40 -12.23
N LEU A 154 -4.93 -11.14 -12.45
CA LEU A 154 -4.33 -10.32 -11.40
C LEU A 154 -5.31 -10.04 -10.26
N VAL A 155 -6.57 -9.73 -10.58
CA VAL A 155 -7.61 -9.49 -9.56
C VAL A 155 -7.86 -10.76 -8.74
N ILE A 156 -7.97 -11.92 -9.39
CA ILE A 156 -8.11 -13.22 -8.72
C ILE A 156 -6.93 -13.48 -7.80
N MET A 157 -5.71 -13.26 -8.30
CA MET A 157 -4.49 -13.42 -7.52
C MET A 157 -4.47 -12.54 -6.27
N LEU A 158 -4.77 -11.24 -6.42
CA LEU A 158 -4.81 -10.30 -5.29
C LEU A 158 -5.91 -10.67 -4.28
N THR A 159 -7.04 -11.19 -4.75
CA THR A 159 -8.12 -11.69 -3.89
C THR A 159 -7.68 -12.93 -3.12
N ALA A 160 -7.05 -13.89 -3.79
CA ALA A 160 -6.49 -15.09 -3.14
C ALA A 160 -5.38 -14.73 -2.14
N HIS A 161 -4.50 -13.79 -2.48
CA HIS A 161 -3.46 -13.29 -1.58
C HIS A 161 -4.03 -12.74 -0.26
N ARG A 162 -5.18 -12.07 -0.28
CA ARG A 162 -5.86 -11.61 0.94
C ARG A 162 -6.29 -12.75 1.86
N GLY A 163 -6.46 -13.97 1.33
CA GLY A 163 -6.74 -15.19 2.09
C GLY A 163 -5.55 -15.78 2.84
N LEU A 164 -4.32 -15.32 2.60
CA LEU A 164 -3.13 -15.86 3.27
C LEU A 164 -3.15 -15.56 4.77
N HIS A 165 -3.20 -16.61 5.59
CA HIS A 165 -3.17 -16.51 7.05
C HIS A 165 -1.80 -16.95 7.56
N ALA A 166 -1.30 -16.27 8.59
CA ALA A 166 -0.08 -16.66 9.30
C ALA A 166 -0.14 -16.12 10.74
N SER A 167 0.49 -16.84 11.65
CA SER A 167 0.47 -16.56 13.09
C SER A 167 1.25 -15.31 13.49
N THR A 168 2.22 -14.90 12.68
CA THR A 168 3.04 -13.73 12.96
C THR A 168 3.15 -12.81 11.74
N PRO A 169 3.43 -11.51 11.92
CA PRO A 169 3.70 -10.58 10.81
C PRO A 169 4.86 -11.03 9.91
N ALA A 170 5.92 -11.58 10.50
CA ALA A 170 7.07 -12.10 9.76
C ALA A 170 6.70 -13.31 8.90
N ALA A 171 5.97 -14.29 9.44
CA ALA A 171 5.48 -15.45 8.68
C ALA A 171 4.52 -15.03 7.57
N ARG A 172 3.65 -14.03 7.81
CA ARG A 172 2.74 -13.49 6.80
C ARG A 172 3.51 -12.83 5.64
N LEU A 173 4.55 -12.06 5.93
CA LEU A 173 5.39 -11.45 4.91
C LEU A 173 6.14 -12.51 4.10
N ALA A 174 6.68 -13.55 4.74
CA ALA A 174 7.35 -14.66 4.07
C ALA A 174 6.38 -15.42 3.15
N ALA A 175 5.19 -15.75 3.63
CA ALA A 175 4.14 -16.40 2.84
C ALA A 175 3.71 -15.53 1.64
N SER A 176 3.57 -14.21 1.85
CA SER A 176 3.26 -13.24 0.79
C SER A 176 4.30 -13.22 -0.32
N ARG A 177 5.60 -13.17 0.05
CA ARG A 177 6.70 -13.22 -0.92
C ARG A 177 6.70 -14.54 -1.71
N ARG A 178 6.49 -15.67 -1.01
CA ARG A 178 6.42 -16.98 -1.66
C ARG A 178 5.24 -17.04 -2.63
N PHE A 179 4.08 -16.56 -2.23
CA PHE A 179 2.89 -16.51 -3.09
C PHE A 179 3.14 -15.65 -4.33
N ALA A 180 3.71 -14.46 -4.17
CA ALA A 180 4.06 -13.58 -5.28
C ALA A 180 5.02 -14.26 -6.27
N ALA A 181 6.05 -14.95 -5.77
CA ALA A 181 7.01 -15.68 -6.61
C ALA A 181 6.33 -16.80 -7.41
N LEU A 182 5.45 -17.59 -6.78
CA LEU A 182 4.69 -18.64 -7.46
C LEU A 182 3.74 -18.07 -8.51
N THR A 183 3.10 -16.94 -8.22
CA THR A 183 2.21 -16.25 -9.16
C THR A 183 2.98 -15.75 -10.39
N VAL A 184 4.14 -15.13 -10.17
CA VAL A 184 5.02 -14.67 -11.26
C VAL A 184 5.42 -15.85 -12.16
N GLN A 185 5.76 -17.01 -11.57
CA GLN A 185 6.05 -18.24 -12.35
C GLN A 185 4.83 -18.70 -13.18
N ALA A 186 3.63 -18.69 -12.58
CA ALA A 186 2.40 -19.07 -13.26
C ALA A 186 2.00 -18.11 -14.41
N PHE A 187 2.40 -16.85 -14.33
CA PHE A 187 2.14 -15.85 -15.36
C PHE A 187 3.20 -15.82 -16.47
N ARG A 188 4.35 -16.43 -16.25
CA ARG A 188 5.44 -16.46 -17.23
C ARG A 188 5.01 -17.20 -18.49
N ALA A 189 5.44 -16.71 -19.66
CA ALA A 189 5.29 -17.47 -20.89
C ALA A 189 6.11 -18.74 -20.82
N HIS A 190 5.48 -19.86 -21.20
CA HIS A 190 6.20 -21.11 -21.41
C HIS A 190 6.80 -21.08 -22.84
N ALA A 191 8.03 -21.58 -22.96
CA ALA A 191 8.70 -21.74 -24.25
C ALA A 191 7.99 -22.80 -25.09
#